data_60446101ae1dc6646b4f0a445f1c4b99
#
_entry.id   60446101ae1dc6646b4f0a445f1c4b99
#
_cell.length_a   1.000
_cell.length_b   1.000
_cell.length_c   1.000
_cell.angle_alpha   90.00
_cell.angle_beta   90.00
_cell.angle_gamma   90.00
#
_symmetry.space_group_name_H-M   'P 1'
#
loop_
_entity.id
_entity.type
_entity.pdbx_description
1 polymer ?
#
loop_
_entity_poly.entity_id
_entity_poly.type
_entity_poly.pdbx_seq_one_letter_code
_entity_poly.pdbx_strand_id
1 'polypeptide(L)'
;MNIATALASFERGDEGQEVIDIQKRLVELKYKVSNVDGKFGPETEAAVKQFQTDKSLEVDGIIGNDTYRALMQKDMPPNRSGRSAAVRNVIRAAYSVLGTPYVFGGTSTYGFDCSGFTQYAFARAGISIPRMADSQLYYGRQISMSELRPGDLIFFSTYEPGASHCGIYLGDGKFIHAGTSTGVVVADAFTGYWGERYYGACRVL
;
A
#
# COMPACT_ATOMS: atom_id res chain seq x y z
N MET A 1 11.67 20.45 -17.80
CA MET A 1 12.10 19.73 -16.59
C MET A 1 11.29 18.47 -16.50
N ASN A 2 11.92 17.32 -16.67
CA ASN A 2 11.27 16.02 -16.76
C ASN A 2 10.85 15.54 -15.37
N ILE A 3 9.55 15.58 -15.07
CA ILE A 3 8.97 15.00 -13.87
C ILE A 3 8.50 13.57 -14.22
N ALA A 4 9.41 12.73 -14.62
CA ALA A 4 9.10 11.36 -14.96
C ALA A 4 10.22 10.40 -14.56
N THR A 5 10.57 10.40 -13.28
CA THR A 5 11.22 9.25 -12.69
C THR A 5 10.61 9.07 -11.30
N ALA A 6 9.36 8.65 -11.26
CA ALA A 6 8.85 7.97 -10.08
C ALA A 6 9.76 6.75 -9.93
N LEU A 7 10.68 6.83 -8.97
CA LEU A 7 11.73 5.87 -8.73
C LEU A 7 11.10 4.49 -8.55
N ALA A 8 11.35 3.59 -9.48
CA ALA A 8 11.07 2.19 -9.28
C ALA A 8 11.77 1.78 -7.98
N SER A 9 11.12 1.05 -7.12
CA SER A 9 11.70 0.54 -5.86
C SER A 9 11.04 -0.76 -5.48
N PHE A 10 11.70 -1.55 -4.62
CA PHE A 10 11.12 -2.72 -3.97
C PHE A 10 11.09 -2.47 -2.47
N GLU A 11 9.95 -2.72 -1.85
CA GLU A 11 9.78 -2.53 -0.41
C GLU A 11 8.79 -3.55 0.18
N ARG A 12 8.63 -3.52 1.48
CA ARG A 12 7.71 -4.39 2.20
C ARG A 12 6.30 -4.36 1.61
N GLY A 13 5.75 -5.55 1.31
CA GLY A 13 4.47 -5.76 0.67
C GLY A 13 4.55 -6.00 -0.84
N ASP A 14 5.72 -5.86 -1.47
CA ASP A 14 5.92 -6.25 -2.86
C ASP A 14 5.98 -7.78 -3.00
N GLU A 15 5.46 -8.29 -4.12
CA GLU A 15 5.48 -9.72 -4.44
C GLU A 15 5.82 -9.95 -5.92
N GLY A 16 6.31 -11.14 -6.23
CA GLY A 16 6.51 -11.58 -7.60
C GLY A 16 7.92 -12.07 -7.91
N GLN A 17 8.18 -12.32 -9.21
CA GLN A 17 9.43 -12.93 -9.67
C GLN A 17 10.65 -12.08 -9.34
N GLU A 18 10.56 -10.75 -9.44
CA GLU A 18 11.66 -9.85 -9.12
C GLU A 18 12.03 -9.90 -7.62
N VAL A 19 11.03 -10.09 -6.75
CA VAL A 19 11.28 -10.28 -5.31
C VAL A 19 11.99 -11.61 -5.07
N ILE A 20 11.61 -12.68 -5.78
CA ILE A 20 12.34 -13.97 -5.75
C ILE A 20 13.79 -13.75 -6.13
N ASP A 21 14.06 -13.02 -7.20
CA ASP A 21 15.42 -12.77 -7.70
C ASP A 21 16.25 -11.96 -6.69
N ILE A 22 15.63 -10.94 -6.05
CA ILE A 22 16.22 -10.17 -4.97
C ILE A 22 16.54 -11.05 -3.77
N GLN A 23 15.58 -11.86 -3.31
CA GLN A 23 15.78 -12.78 -2.18
C GLN A 23 16.89 -13.79 -2.45
N LYS A 24 16.92 -14.41 -3.64
CA LYS A 24 18.01 -15.27 -4.07
C LYS A 24 19.37 -14.58 -3.99
N ARG A 25 19.43 -13.34 -4.50
CA ARG A 25 20.67 -12.57 -4.50
C ARG A 25 21.14 -12.22 -3.10
N LEU A 26 20.23 -11.86 -2.20
CA LEU A 26 20.54 -11.64 -0.78
C LEU A 26 21.11 -12.92 -0.13
N VAL A 27 20.49 -14.08 -0.38
CA VAL A 27 20.98 -15.37 0.11
C VAL A 27 22.36 -15.71 -0.44
N GLU A 28 22.61 -15.53 -1.73
CA GLU A 28 23.95 -15.71 -2.36
C GLU A 28 25.01 -14.85 -1.67
N LEU A 29 24.64 -13.62 -1.30
CA LEU A 29 25.52 -12.69 -0.59
C LEU A 29 25.57 -12.93 0.93
N LYS A 30 24.97 -14.03 1.41
CA LYS A 30 24.97 -14.46 2.82
C LYS A 30 24.12 -13.58 3.77
N TYR A 31 23.20 -12.79 3.25
CA TYR A 31 22.19 -12.14 4.08
C TYR A 31 21.10 -13.14 4.47
N LYS A 32 20.55 -12.94 5.68
CA LYS A 32 19.56 -13.87 6.23
C LYS A 32 18.20 -13.68 5.56
N VAL A 33 17.84 -14.61 4.69
CA VAL A 33 16.50 -14.78 4.13
C VAL A 33 16.19 -16.28 4.18
N SER A 34 15.31 -16.69 5.07
CA SER A 34 15.01 -18.10 5.33
C SER A 34 14.17 -18.73 4.21
N ASN A 35 13.25 -17.93 3.61
CA ASN A 35 12.40 -18.37 2.53
C ASN A 35 12.52 -17.45 1.32
N VAL A 36 12.75 -18.06 0.16
CA VAL A 36 12.70 -17.39 -1.15
C VAL A 36 11.30 -17.63 -1.72
N ASP A 37 10.33 -16.91 -1.18
CA ASP A 37 8.89 -17.09 -1.45
C ASP A 37 8.30 -16.02 -2.39
N GLY A 38 9.12 -15.06 -2.81
CA GLY A 38 8.68 -13.96 -3.65
C GLY A 38 7.85 -12.90 -2.93
N LYS A 39 7.87 -12.90 -1.59
CA LYS A 39 7.20 -11.88 -0.78
C LYS A 39 8.23 -11.03 -0.06
N PHE A 40 8.18 -9.73 -0.29
CA PHE A 40 9.04 -8.78 0.42
C PHE A 40 8.48 -8.54 1.83
N GLY A 41 8.75 -9.48 2.72
CA GLY A 41 8.33 -9.46 4.12
C GLY A 41 9.34 -8.79 5.04
N PRO A 42 9.07 -8.81 6.38
CA PRO A 42 9.97 -8.23 7.38
C PRO A 42 11.39 -8.79 7.35
N GLU A 43 11.55 -10.08 7.05
CA GLU A 43 12.87 -10.71 6.96
C GLU A 43 13.66 -10.22 5.75
N THR A 44 13.00 -10.08 4.59
CA THR A 44 13.61 -9.50 3.39
C THR A 44 14.01 -8.04 3.63
N GLU A 45 13.14 -7.24 4.28
CA GLU A 45 13.44 -5.86 4.65
C GLU A 45 14.66 -5.77 5.56
N ALA A 46 14.74 -6.62 6.59
CA ALA A 46 15.88 -6.66 7.50
C ALA A 46 17.19 -7.02 6.77
N ALA A 47 17.15 -7.98 5.85
CA ALA A 47 18.29 -8.36 5.02
C ALA A 47 18.73 -7.21 4.10
N VAL A 48 17.78 -6.46 3.54
CA VAL A 48 18.06 -5.27 2.74
C VAL A 48 18.72 -4.17 3.57
N LYS A 49 18.22 -3.88 4.77
CA LYS A 49 18.85 -2.89 5.68
C LYS A 49 20.28 -3.26 6.04
N GLN A 50 20.54 -4.55 6.29
CA GLN A 50 21.90 -5.03 6.55
C GLN A 50 22.80 -4.85 5.31
N PHE A 51 22.30 -5.21 4.12
CA PHE A 51 23.02 -5.00 2.87
C PHE A 51 23.33 -3.52 2.63
N GLN A 52 22.35 -2.63 2.86
CA GLN A 52 22.52 -1.18 2.72
C GLN A 52 23.60 -0.66 3.68
N THR A 53 23.61 -1.11 4.93
CA THR A 53 24.63 -0.78 5.92
C THR A 53 26.02 -1.20 5.43
N ASP A 54 26.17 -2.46 5.00
CA ASP A 54 27.45 -3.01 4.55
C ASP A 54 27.99 -2.35 3.28
N LYS A 55 27.08 -1.76 2.48
CA LYS A 55 27.42 -1.03 1.24
C LYS A 55 27.48 0.48 1.40
N SER A 56 27.30 1.00 2.62
CA SER A 56 27.28 2.44 2.92
C SER A 56 26.21 3.19 2.09
N LEU A 57 25.06 2.55 1.88
CA LEU A 57 23.88 3.12 1.24
C LEU A 57 22.94 3.72 2.28
N GLU A 58 21.91 4.45 1.86
CA GLU A 58 20.83 4.87 2.72
C GLU A 58 20.11 3.65 3.31
N VAL A 59 20.01 3.56 4.65
CA VAL A 59 19.48 2.39 5.36
C VAL A 59 18.00 2.60 5.66
N ASP A 60 17.17 2.47 4.64
CA ASP A 60 15.72 2.63 4.71
C ASP A 60 14.94 1.30 4.58
N GLY A 61 15.62 0.24 4.12
CA GLY A 61 15.00 -1.05 3.81
C GLY A 61 14.29 -1.09 2.46
N ILE A 62 14.43 -0.03 1.67
CA ILE A 62 13.84 0.11 0.34
C ILE A 62 14.92 -0.13 -0.72
N ILE A 63 14.66 -1.00 -1.66
CA ILE A 63 15.57 -1.19 -2.79
C ILE A 63 15.23 -0.15 -3.88
N GLY A 64 15.77 1.05 -3.74
CA GLY A 64 15.81 2.06 -4.79
C GLY A 64 16.85 1.74 -5.87
N ASN A 65 17.03 2.64 -6.84
CA ASN A 65 17.97 2.45 -7.96
C ASN A 65 19.39 2.12 -7.50
N ASP A 66 19.91 2.83 -6.51
CA ASP A 66 21.28 2.64 -6.04
C ASP A 66 21.44 1.31 -5.30
N THR A 67 20.49 0.97 -4.42
CA THR A 67 20.45 -0.32 -3.75
C THR A 67 20.29 -1.46 -4.75
N TYR A 68 19.39 -1.31 -5.74
CA TYR A 68 19.17 -2.34 -6.76
C TYR A 68 20.43 -2.56 -7.61
N ARG A 69 21.07 -1.48 -8.07
CA ARG A 69 22.32 -1.56 -8.83
C ARG A 69 23.44 -2.22 -8.03
N ALA A 70 23.59 -1.85 -6.77
CA ALA A 70 24.59 -2.45 -5.88
C ALA A 70 24.33 -3.94 -5.64
N LEU A 71 23.06 -4.33 -5.46
CA LEU A 71 22.65 -5.70 -5.15
C LEU A 71 22.66 -6.59 -6.40
N MET A 72 22.04 -6.16 -7.49
CA MET A 72 21.77 -6.96 -8.68
C MET A 72 22.83 -6.78 -9.78
N GLN A 73 23.75 -5.81 -9.63
CA GLN A 73 24.78 -5.46 -10.59
C GLN A 73 24.25 -5.13 -12.00
N LYS A 74 23.05 -4.60 -12.06
CA LYS A 74 22.36 -4.15 -13.27
C LYS A 74 21.40 -3.00 -12.93
N ASP A 75 21.01 -2.23 -13.94
CA ASP A 75 20.02 -1.18 -13.76
C ASP A 75 18.65 -1.79 -13.44
N MET A 76 17.88 -1.06 -12.64
CA MET A 76 16.53 -1.47 -12.31
C MET A 76 15.67 -1.52 -13.58
N PRO A 77 14.88 -2.58 -13.81
CA PRO A 77 14.04 -2.68 -14.99
C PRO A 77 13.12 -1.47 -15.12
N PRO A 78 13.06 -0.80 -16.30
CA PRO A 78 12.25 0.40 -16.50
C PRO A 78 10.74 0.15 -16.37
N ASN A 79 10.34 -1.11 -16.43
CA ASN A 79 8.94 -1.56 -16.43
C ASN A 79 8.53 -2.26 -15.12
N ARG A 80 9.06 -1.85 -14.00
CA ARG A 80 8.34 -2.12 -12.78
C ARG A 80 7.08 -1.29 -12.80
N SER A 81 6.00 -1.98 -13.12
CA SER A 81 4.72 -1.41 -13.46
C SER A 81 4.44 -0.17 -12.60
N GLY A 82 4.11 0.94 -13.23
CA GLY A 82 3.63 2.14 -12.56
C GLY A 82 2.53 1.86 -11.50
N ARG A 83 1.98 0.65 -11.54
CA ARG A 83 1.03 0.08 -10.59
C ARG A 83 1.59 -0.06 -9.18
N SER A 84 2.78 -0.66 -8.99
CA SER A 84 3.39 -0.79 -7.65
C SER A 84 3.80 0.57 -7.08
N ALA A 85 4.33 1.47 -7.92
CA ALA A 85 4.64 2.84 -7.50
C ALA A 85 3.37 3.62 -7.13
N ALA A 86 2.29 3.46 -7.89
CA ALA A 86 1.01 4.11 -7.61
C ALA A 86 0.41 3.60 -6.29
N VAL A 87 0.43 2.29 -6.05
CA VAL A 87 -0.02 1.69 -4.76
C VAL A 87 0.78 2.27 -3.58
N ARG A 88 2.10 2.33 -3.69
CA ARG A 88 2.95 2.92 -2.64
C ARG A 88 2.61 4.39 -2.40
N ASN A 89 2.41 5.16 -3.46
CA ASN A 89 2.07 6.57 -3.34
C ASN A 89 0.70 6.75 -2.67
N VAL A 90 -0.28 5.91 -2.98
CA VAL A 90 -1.58 5.88 -2.29
C VAL A 90 -1.40 5.60 -0.80
N ILE A 91 -0.68 4.53 -0.45
CA ILE A 91 -0.46 4.14 0.94
C ILE A 91 0.35 5.22 1.69
N ARG A 92 1.41 5.75 1.10
CA ARG A 92 2.19 6.86 1.68
C ARG A 92 1.33 8.10 1.92
N ALA A 93 0.50 8.47 0.95
CA ALA A 93 -0.42 9.60 1.10
C ALA A 93 -1.44 9.35 2.22
N ALA A 94 -1.94 8.12 2.35
CA ALA A 94 -2.84 7.73 3.43
C ALA A 94 -2.17 7.86 4.80
N TYR A 95 -0.95 7.34 4.95
CA TYR A 95 -0.19 7.46 6.21
C TYR A 95 0.20 8.90 6.56
N SER A 96 0.44 9.76 5.57
CA SER A 96 0.83 11.17 5.82
C SER A 96 -0.25 12.01 6.50
N VAL A 97 -1.48 11.50 6.56
CA VAL A 97 -2.63 12.19 7.18
C VAL A 97 -3.23 11.42 8.36
N LEU A 98 -2.45 10.48 8.96
CA LEU A 98 -2.86 9.81 10.20
C LEU A 98 -3.21 10.84 11.28
N GLY A 99 -4.26 10.57 12.05
CA GLY A 99 -4.74 11.44 13.12
C GLY A 99 -5.57 12.64 12.65
N THR A 100 -5.73 12.86 11.33
CA THR A 100 -6.63 13.90 10.83
C THR A 100 -8.07 13.60 11.29
N PRO A 101 -8.80 14.59 11.85
CA PRO A 101 -10.13 14.36 12.38
C PRO A 101 -11.14 13.97 11.29
N TYR A 102 -12.19 13.25 11.70
CA TYR A 102 -13.33 12.99 10.82
C TYR A 102 -14.19 14.26 10.67
N VAL A 103 -14.53 14.58 9.43
CA VAL A 103 -15.49 15.64 9.10
C VAL A 103 -16.41 15.10 8.01
N PHE A 104 -17.70 15.06 8.25
CA PHE A 104 -18.68 14.63 7.25
C PHE A 104 -18.57 15.51 6.00
N GLY A 105 -18.45 14.91 4.82
CA GLY A 105 -18.20 15.61 3.56
C GLY A 105 -16.76 16.11 3.38
N GLY A 106 -15.85 15.86 4.36
CA GLY A 106 -14.47 16.32 4.34
C GLY A 106 -13.61 15.61 3.30
N THR A 107 -12.73 16.36 2.63
CA THR A 107 -11.84 15.88 1.56
C THR A 107 -10.42 16.43 1.67
N SER A 108 -10.05 17.01 2.80
CA SER A 108 -8.78 17.71 2.97
C SER A 108 -8.13 17.39 4.32
N THR A 109 -6.90 17.85 4.50
CA THR A 109 -6.15 17.69 5.76
C THR A 109 -6.75 18.42 6.95
N TYR A 110 -7.81 19.22 6.78
CA TYR A 110 -8.60 19.80 7.88
C TYR A 110 -9.65 18.83 8.42
N GLY A 111 -9.97 17.78 7.66
CA GLY A 111 -10.88 16.72 8.04
C GLY A 111 -11.31 15.89 6.85
N PHE A 112 -11.51 14.60 7.08
CA PHE A 112 -11.96 13.64 6.08
C PHE A 112 -13.22 12.91 6.53
N ASP A 113 -14.12 12.62 5.59
CA ASP A 113 -14.96 11.42 5.73
C ASP A 113 -14.28 10.20 5.09
N CYS A 114 -14.89 9.03 5.19
CA CYS A 114 -14.27 7.77 4.75
C CYS A 114 -13.90 7.78 3.26
N SER A 115 -14.82 8.17 2.39
CA SER A 115 -14.61 8.18 0.93
C SER A 115 -13.83 9.41 0.43
N GLY A 116 -13.89 10.52 1.14
CA GLY A 116 -13.03 11.68 0.89
C GLY A 116 -11.57 11.42 1.23
N PHE A 117 -11.31 10.64 2.30
CA PHE A 117 -9.99 10.16 2.64
C PHE A 117 -9.39 9.25 1.55
N THR A 118 -10.13 8.25 1.10
CA THR A 118 -9.67 7.37 0.02
C THR A 118 -9.46 8.14 -1.27
N GLN A 119 -10.40 9.04 -1.62
CA GLN A 119 -10.27 9.92 -2.79
C GLN A 119 -9.00 10.78 -2.71
N TYR A 120 -8.71 11.38 -1.56
CA TYR A 120 -7.49 12.16 -1.33
C TYR A 120 -6.24 11.32 -1.54
N ALA A 121 -6.15 10.13 -0.94
CA ALA A 121 -4.98 9.28 -1.04
C ALA A 121 -4.69 8.85 -2.49
N PHE A 122 -5.73 8.49 -3.25
CA PHE A 122 -5.60 8.14 -4.66
C PHE A 122 -5.24 9.36 -5.52
N ALA A 123 -5.84 10.52 -5.27
CA ALA A 123 -5.51 11.76 -5.98
C ALA A 123 -4.04 12.16 -5.80
N ARG A 124 -3.45 11.94 -4.61
CA ARG A 124 -2.01 12.17 -4.36
C ARG A 124 -1.11 11.24 -5.17
N ALA A 125 -1.62 10.10 -5.61
CA ALA A 125 -0.95 9.19 -6.53
C ALA A 125 -1.28 9.46 -8.01
N GLY A 126 -2.00 10.54 -8.31
CA GLY A 126 -2.39 10.91 -9.67
C GLY A 126 -3.60 10.13 -10.21
N ILE A 127 -4.40 9.51 -9.32
CA ILE A 127 -5.53 8.66 -9.69
C ILE A 127 -6.83 9.30 -9.21
N SER A 128 -7.76 9.53 -10.12
CA SER A 128 -9.08 10.04 -9.78
C SER A 128 -10.03 8.87 -9.55
N ILE A 129 -10.73 8.89 -8.40
CA ILE A 129 -11.79 7.94 -8.07
C ILE A 129 -13.07 8.69 -7.67
N PRO A 130 -14.26 8.07 -7.75
CA PRO A 130 -15.52 8.70 -7.36
C PRO A 130 -15.54 9.21 -5.93
N ARG A 131 -16.43 10.16 -5.64
CA ARG A 131 -16.55 10.78 -4.30
C ARG A 131 -17.19 9.85 -3.27
N MET A 132 -18.23 9.11 -3.64
CA MET A 132 -19.04 8.31 -2.72
C MET A 132 -18.49 6.89 -2.59
N ALA A 133 -18.65 6.30 -1.41
CA ALA A 133 -18.11 4.97 -1.10
C ALA A 133 -18.71 3.87 -2.00
N ASP A 134 -20.01 3.88 -2.20
CA ASP A 134 -20.71 2.96 -3.10
C ASP A 134 -20.18 3.05 -4.54
N SER A 135 -20.03 4.28 -5.03
CA SER A 135 -19.51 4.52 -6.38
C SER A 135 -18.03 4.10 -6.50
N GLN A 136 -17.24 4.22 -5.44
CA GLN A 136 -15.86 3.72 -5.41
C GLN A 136 -15.79 2.20 -5.49
N LEU A 137 -16.73 1.49 -4.83
CA LEU A 137 -16.81 0.03 -4.89
C LEU A 137 -16.95 -0.46 -6.33
N TYR A 138 -17.84 0.17 -7.10
CA TYR A 138 -18.11 -0.24 -8.49
C TYR A 138 -17.17 0.38 -9.53
N TYR A 139 -16.27 1.28 -9.12
CA TYR A 139 -15.32 1.91 -10.02
C TYR A 139 -14.17 0.97 -10.43
N GLY A 140 -13.66 0.18 -9.48
CA GLY A 140 -12.60 -0.78 -9.72
C GLY A 140 -13.11 -2.18 -10.05
N ARG A 141 -12.17 -3.09 -10.36
CA ARG A 141 -12.48 -4.52 -10.52
C ARG A 141 -12.86 -5.11 -9.17
N GLN A 142 -14.04 -5.69 -9.06
CA GLN A 142 -14.45 -6.43 -7.87
C GLN A 142 -13.48 -7.59 -7.60
N ILE A 143 -13.10 -7.77 -6.35
CA ILE A 143 -12.19 -8.83 -5.92
C ILE A 143 -12.74 -9.56 -4.70
N SER A 144 -12.39 -10.82 -4.58
CA SER A 144 -12.68 -11.62 -3.39
C SER A 144 -11.72 -11.28 -2.25
N MET A 145 -12.08 -11.66 -1.03
CA MET A 145 -11.23 -11.47 0.15
C MET A 145 -9.85 -12.16 0.00
N SER A 146 -9.80 -13.31 -0.67
CA SER A 146 -8.56 -14.05 -0.91
C SER A 146 -7.63 -13.40 -1.95
N GLU A 147 -8.15 -12.48 -2.76
CA GLU A 147 -7.36 -11.72 -3.74
C GLU A 147 -6.84 -10.38 -3.21
N LEU A 148 -7.20 -10.01 -1.98
CA LEU A 148 -6.82 -8.71 -1.39
C LEU A 148 -5.32 -8.48 -1.38
N ARG A 149 -4.93 -7.28 -1.78
CA ARG A 149 -3.53 -6.81 -1.80
C ARG A 149 -3.45 -5.38 -1.26
N PRO A 150 -2.33 -4.98 -0.68
CA PRO A 150 -2.14 -3.59 -0.29
C PRO A 150 -2.50 -2.60 -1.41
N GLY A 151 -3.24 -1.54 -1.05
CA GLY A 151 -3.75 -0.54 -1.99
C GLY A 151 -5.14 -0.81 -2.54
N ASP A 152 -5.72 -2.00 -2.29
CA ASP A 152 -7.13 -2.27 -2.63
C ASP A 152 -8.05 -1.46 -1.73
N LEU A 153 -9.20 -1.05 -2.26
CA LEU A 153 -10.27 -0.46 -1.47
C LEU A 153 -11.11 -1.56 -0.85
N ILE A 154 -11.40 -1.44 0.45
CA ILE A 154 -12.30 -2.33 1.17
C ILE A 154 -13.48 -1.54 1.74
N PHE A 155 -14.62 -2.21 1.79
CA PHE A 155 -15.90 -1.58 2.09
C PHE A 155 -16.65 -2.33 3.19
N PHE A 156 -17.41 -1.57 3.95
CA PHE A 156 -18.17 -2.07 5.10
C PHE A 156 -19.59 -1.50 5.09
N SER A 157 -20.53 -2.28 5.58
CA SER A 157 -21.91 -1.87 5.81
C SER A 157 -22.05 -1.41 7.26
N THR A 158 -22.06 -0.10 7.50
CA THR A 158 -22.01 0.48 8.86
C THR A 158 -23.31 1.17 9.27
N TYR A 159 -23.59 2.36 8.75
CA TYR A 159 -24.77 3.14 9.12
C TYR A 159 -25.97 2.94 8.18
N GLU A 160 -25.74 2.34 7.01
CA GLU A 160 -26.79 1.96 6.06
C GLU A 160 -26.39 0.67 5.33
N PRO A 161 -27.34 -0.06 4.70
CA PRO A 161 -27.03 -1.24 3.90
C PRO A 161 -26.15 -0.90 2.71
N GLY A 162 -25.23 -1.80 2.36
CA GLY A 162 -24.29 -1.62 1.24
C GLY A 162 -22.96 -1.03 1.66
N ALA A 163 -22.22 -0.48 0.70
CA ALA A 163 -20.90 0.10 0.91
C ALA A 163 -21.01 1.52 1.53
N SER A 164 -21.36 1.59 2.79
CA SER A 164 -21.54 2.86 3.52
C SER A 164 -20.26 3.37 4.20
N HIS A 165 -19.21 2.55 4.28
CA HIS A 165 -17.90 2.95 4.77
C HIS A 165 -16.81 2.31 3.94
N CYS A 166 -15.64 2.97 3.83
CA CYS A 166 -14.52 2.47 3.05
C CYS A 166 -13.16 2.83 3.66
N GLY A 167 -12.14 2.10 3.23
CA GLY A 167 -10.74 2.36 3.56
C GLY A 167 -9.81 1.68 2.57
N ILE A 168 -8.52 1.82 2.81
CA ILE A 168 -7.45 1.27 1.98
C ILE A 168 -6.82 0.10 2.72
N TYR A 169 -6.82 -1.07 2.09
CA TYR A 169 -6.20 -2.26 2.65
C TYR A 169 -4.68 -2.14 2.64
N LEU A 170 -4.04 -2.52 3.74
CA LEU A 170 -2.59 -2.39 3.95
C LEU A 170 -1.85 -3.75 3.89
N GLY A 171 -2.58 -4.86 3.83
CA GLY A 171 -2.02 -6.19 4.06
C GLY A 171 -2.21 -6.67 5.50
N ASP A 172 -1.95 -7.95 5.74
CA ASP A 172 -1.97 -8.59 7.07
C ASP A 172 -3.26 -8.32 7.88
N GLY A 173 -4.41 -8.25 7.20
CA GLY A 173 -5.70 -7.96 7.81
C GLY A 173 -5.89 -6.53 8.31
N LYS A 174 -4.97 -5.60 8.00
CA LYS A 174 -5.04 -4.19 8.39
C LYS A 174 -5.56 -3.30 7.28
N PHE A 175 -6.23 -2.22 7.67
CA PHE A 175 -6.64 -1.16 6.75
C PHE A 175 -6.54 0.21 7.40
N ILE A 176 -6.43 1.24 6.58
CA ILE A 176 -6.42 2.64 7.00
C ILE A 176 -7.69 3.33 6.51
N HIS A 177 -8.37 4.05 7.39
CA HIS A 177 -9.64 4.70 7.10
C HIS A 177 -9.86 5.95 7.95
N ALA A 178 -10.82 6.80 7.59
CA ALA A 178 -11.30 7.88 8.44
C ALA A 178 -12.55 7.41 9.20
N GLY A 179 -12.40 7.13 10.49
CA GLY A 179 -13.50 6.74 11.38
C GLY A 179 -14.13 7.92 12.09
N THR A 180 -15.46 7.91 12.28
CA THR A 180 -16.23 9.03 12.86
C THR A 180 -15.76 9.45 14.25
N SER A 181 -15.33 8.52 15.07
CA SER A 181 -14.84 8.78 16.44
C SER A 181 -13.32 8.84 16.57
N THR A 182 -12.58 8.41 15.56
CA THR A 182 -11.12 8.21 15.64
C THR A 182 -10.33 9.10 14.69
N GLY A 183 -10.99 9.66 13.67
CA GLY A 183 -10.28 10.27 12.55
C GLY A 183 -9.57 9.21 11.69
N VAL A 184 -8.48 9.60 11.04
CA VAL A 184 -7.69 8.70 10.20
C VAL A 184 -6.83 7.80 11.06
N VAL A 185 -7.13 6.49 11.02
CA VAL A 185 -6.45 5.45 11.83
C VAL A 185 -6.25 4.16 11.04
N VAL A 186 -5.34 3.32 11.54
CA VAL A 186 -5.19 1.92 11.11
C VAL A 186 -5.99 1.03 12.05
N ALA A 187 -6.77 0.11 11.49
CA ALA A 187 -7.59 -0.84 12.23
C ALA A 187 -7.50 -2.26 11.65
N ASP A 188 -7.99 -3.25 12.39
CA ASP A 188 -8.17 -4.62 11.91
C ASP A 188 -9.42 -4.70 11.04
N ALA A 189 -9.26 -5.17 9.79
CA ALA A 189 -10.35 -5.21 8.81
C ALA A 189 -11.34 -6.37 9.04
N PHE A 190 -10.86 -7.50 9.61
CA PHE A 190 -11.59 -8.76 9.59
C PHE A 190 -11.90 -9.30 10.99
N THR A 191 -11.73 -8.49 12.02
CA THR A 191 -12.05 -8.85 13.40
C THR A 191 -13.00 -7.84 14.04
N GLY A 192 -13.77 -8.28 15.04
CA GLY A 192 -14.68 -7.43 15.80
C GLY A 192 -15.64 -6.61 14.93
N TYR A 193 -15.77 -5.33 15.26
CA TYR A 193 -16.72 -4.41 14.60
C TYR A 193 -16.62 -4.41 13.06
N TRP A 194 -15.42 -4.40 12.52
CA TRP A 194 -15.18 -4.34 11.07
C TRP A 194 -15.40 -5.68 10.39
N GLY A 195 -14.95 -6.79 11.03
CA GLY A 195 -15.12 -8.13 10.46
C GLY A 195 -16.58 -8.51 10.24
N GLU A 196 -17.47 -8.15 11.18
CA GLU A 196 -18.92 -8.38 11.09
C GLU A 196 -19.60 -7.54 9.99
N ARG A 197 -18.96 -6.47 9.54
CA ARG A 197 -19.52 -5.48 8.61
C ARG A 197 -18.85 -5.46 7.26
N TYR A 198 -17.88 -6.34 7.04
CA TYR A 198 -17.21 -6.41 5.74
C TYR A 198 -18.23 -6.66 4.63
N TYR A 199 -18.22 -5.80 3.63
CA TYR A 199 -19.17 -5.85 2.52
C TYR A 199 -18.55 -6.29 1.20
N GLY A 200 -17.32 -5.88 0.92
CA GLY A 200 -16.64 -6.21 -0.33
C GLY A 200 -15.36 -5.42 -0.53
N ALA A 201 -14.74 -5.64 -1.67
CA ALA A 201 -13.51 -4.95 -2.06
C ALA A 201 -13.44 -4.73 -3.56
N CYS A 202 -12.68 -3.70 -3.97
CA CYS A 202 -12.32 -3.51 -5.36
C CYS A 202 -10.87 -3.09 -5.54
N ARG A 203 -10.31 -3.45 -6.70
CA ARG A 203 -8.98 -3.04 -7.14
C ARG A 203 -9.08 -1.96 -8.21
N VAL A 204 -8.47 -0.82 -7.93
CA VAL A 204 -8.39 0.32 -8.85
C VAL A 204 -7.08 0.27 -9.66
N LEU A 205 -6.01 -0.32 -9.07
CA LEU A 205 -4.64 -0.34 -9.59
C LEU A 205 -4.17 -1.72 -10.00
#